data_b3b2959ac5ce8b04851def86b5dcf8d0
#
_entry.id   b3b2959ac5ce8b04851def86b5dcf8d0
#
_cell.length_a   1.000
_cell.length_b   1.000
_cell.length_c   1.000
_cell.angle_alpha   90.00
_cell.angle_beta   90.00
_cell.angle_gamma   90.00
#
_symmetry.space_group_name_H-M   'P 1'
#
loop_
_entity.id
_entity.type
_entity.pdbx_description
1 polymer ?
#
loop_
_entity_poly.entity_id
_entity_poly.type
_entity_poly.pdbx_seq_one_letter_code
_entity_poly.pdbx_strand_id
1 'polypeptide(L)'
;MLKLKSVSGRLKELFRGREQSLNNESIPRKLLVVDDEESICFSMSEYFSQHGYKVDTAREMEEAEGLIKKTDYKVIIQDLRLGPARHPEGIDIIKMVHQRNPDTRIVVLTSYGSPEAEVEARNAGADAFLRKPKPLSQVAQVIQGLIESPRSHTSAKQICV
;
A
#
# COMPACT_ATOMS: atom_id res chain seq x y z
N MET A 1 27.05 -1.29 60.70
CA MET A 1 26.22 -0.52 59.72
C MET A 1 26.77 -0.77 58.33
N LEU A 2 26.26 -1.74 57.62
CA LEU A 2 26.60 -1.98 56.21
C LEU A 2 25.65 -1.17 55.32
N LYS A 3 26.22 -0.23 54.56
CA LYS A 3 25.49 0.56 53.55
C LYS A 3 25.14 -0.35 52.36
N LEU A 4 23.86 -0.68 52.16
CA LEU A 4 23.34 -1.22 50.93
C LEU A 4 23.40 -0.10 49.86
N LYS A 5 24.44 -0.12 49.01
CA LYS A 5 24.51 0.70 47.82
C LYS A 5 23.67 0.05 46.74
N SER A 6 22.57 0.71 46.44
CA SER A 6 21.79 0.84 45.23
C SER A 6 22.19 -0.05 44.03
N VAL A 7 21.46 -1.15 43.86
CA VAL A 7 21.46 -2.00 42.66
C VAL A 7 20.40 -1.53 41.66
N SER A 8 19.77 -0.37 41.94
CA SER A 8 18.56 0.10 41.23
C SER A 8 18.78 0.69 39.82
N GLY A 9 20.01 1.08 39.46
CA GLY A 9 20.27 1.74 38.18
C GLY A 9 20.41 0.78 36.99
N ARG A 10 21.11 -0.33 37.21
CA ARG A 10 21.44 -1.28 36.12
C ARG A 10 20.26 -2.17 35.71
N LEU A 11 19.32 -2.46 36.63
CA LEU A 11 18.11 -3.19 36.29
C LEU A 11 17.15 -2.37 35.45
N LYS A 12 17.05 -1.05 35.66
CA LYS A 12 16.16 -0.17 34.88
C LYS A 12 16.61 -0.03 33.41
N GLU A 13 17.91 -0.11 33.14
CA GLU A 13 18.41 -0.06 31.76
C GLU A 13 18.17 -1.38 31.00
N LEU A 14 18.26 -2.52 31.69
CA LEU A 14 17.95 -3.83 31.11
C LEU A 14 16.45 -4.00 30.78
N PHE A 15 15.57 -3.38 31.57
CA PHE A 15 14.13 -3.40 31.29
C PHE A 15 13.71 -2.35 30.25
N ARG A 16 14.38 -1.21 30.12
CA ARG A 16 14.12 -0.21 29.07
C ARG A 16 14.30 -0.75 27.66
N GLY A 17 15.29 -1.62 27.45
CA GLY A 17 15.50 -2.28 26.16
C GLY A 17 14.44 -3.32 25.80
N ARG A 18 13.76 -3.92 26.81
CA ARG A 18 12.67 -4.89 26.59
C ARG A 18 11.31 -4.24 26.41
N GLU A 19 11.05 -3.12 27.08
CA GLU A 19 9.78 -2.39 26.92
C GLU A 19 9.66 -1.70 25.55
N GLN A 20 10.78 -1.31 24.93
CA GLN A 20 10.76 -0.80 23.54
C GLN A 20 10.51 -1.89 22.52
N SER A 21 10.74 -3.17 22.86
CA SER A 21 10.47 -4.31 21.98
C SER A 21 9.02 -4.82 22.06
N LEU A 22 8.29 -4.47 23.12
CA LEU A 22 6.90 -4.91 23.36
C LEU A 22 5.85 -3.89 22.94
N ASN A 23 6.24 -2.64 22.67
CA ASN A 23 5.33 -1.58 22.21
C ASN A 23 5.38 -1.31 20.71
N ASN A 24 6.00 -2.20 19.93
CA ASN A 24 5.88 -2.20 18.49
C ASN A 24 4.81 -3.20 18.04
N GLU A 25 3.60 -3.10 18.56
CA GLU A 25 2.41 -3.47 17.81
C GLU A 25 2.35 -2.45 16.66
N SER A 26 3.10 -2.73 15.60
CA SER A 26 3.07 -1.96 14.38
C SER A 26 1.62 -1.95 13.92
N ILE A 27 1.01 -0.76 13.90
CA ILE A 27 -0.33 -0.57 13.33
C ILE A 27 -0.37 -1.33 12.01
N PRO A 28 -1.26 -2.32 11.84
CA PRO A 28 -1.23 -3.18 10.67
C PRO A 28 -1.34 -2.32 9.40
N ARG A 29 -0.42 -2.52 8.48
CA ARG A 29 -0.41 -1.79 7.22
C ARG A 29 -1.67 -2.15 6.44
N LYS A 30 -2.51 -1.17 6.15
CA LYS A 30 -3.75 -1.40 5.40
C LYS A 30 -3.44 -1.46 3.91
N LEU A 31 -3.98 -2.48 3.25
CA LEU A 31 -3.86 -2.73 1.83
C LEU A 31 -5.26 -2.89 1.23
N LEU A 32 -5.53 -2.23 0.11
CA LEU A 32 -6.75 -2.42 -0.66
C LEU A 32 -6.43 -3.15 -1.96
N VAL A 33 -7.21 -4.17 -2.29
CA VAL A 33 -7.19 -4.85 -3.59
C VAL A 33 -8.46 -4.48 -4.35
N VAL A 34 -8.31 -3.94 -5.54
CA VAL A 34 -9.42 -3.58 -6.42
C VAL A 34 -9.33 -4.37 -7.71
N ASP A 35 -10.19 -5.37 -7.87
CA ASP A 35 -10.20 -6.31 -8.99
C ASP A 35 -11.59 -6.94 -9.09
N ASP A 36 -12.19 -7.00 -10.27
CA ASP A 36 -13.53 -7.58 -10.45
C ASP A 36 -13.54 -9.13 -10.35
N GLU A 37 -12.38 -9.76 -10.44
CA GLU A 37 -12.23 -11.19 -10.25
C GLU A 37 -12.16 -11.56 -8.76
N GLU A 38 -13.21 -12.23 -8.25
CA GLU A 38 -13.29 -12.67 -6.86
C GLU A 38 -12.13 -13.57 -6.42
N SER A 39 -11.69 -14.45 -7.31
CA SER A 39 -10.56 -15.36 -7.08
C SER A 39 -9.24 -14.62 -6.86
N ILE A 40 -9.03 -13.51 -7.55
CA ILE A 40 -7.86 -12.62 -7.38
C ILE A 40 -7.95 -11.91 -6.04
N CYS A 41 -9.08 -11.29 -5.73
CA CYS A 41 -9.33 -10.64 -4.45
C CYS A 41 -9.10 -11.60 -3.28
N PHE A 42 -9.64 -12.80 -3.35
CA PHE A 42 -9.47 -13.83 -2.32
C PHE A 42 -8.01 -14.24 -2.15
N SER A 43 -7.34 -14.62 -3.23
CA SER A 43 -5.95 -15.09 -3.19
C SER A 43 -4.99 -14.00 -2.65
N MET A 44 -5.20 -12.75 -3.05
CA MET A 44 -4.39 -11.63 -2.54
C MET A 44 -4.70 -11.33 -1.07
N SER A 45 -5.97 -11.37 -0.68
CA SER A 45 -6.36 -11.15 0.72
C SER A 45 -5.70 -12.19 1.64
N GLU A 46 -5.77 -13.48 1.29
CA GLU A 46 -5.12 -14.54 2.04
C GLU A 46 -3.61 -14.35 2.12
N TYR A 47 -2.98 -14.13 0.97
CA TYR A 47 -1.53 -13.97 0.91
C TYR A 47 -1.02 -12.80 1.74
N PHE A 48 -1.57 -11.61 1.54
CA PHE A 48 -1.09 -10.40 2.22
C PHE A 48 -1.49 -10.35 3.70
N SER A 49 -2.62 -10.95 4.10
CA SER A 49 -2.98 -11.10 5.51
C SER A 49 -1.96 -11.93 6.27
N GLN A 50 -1.44 -13.01 5.67
CA GLN A 50 -0.36 -13.82 6.24
C GLN A 50 0.98 -13.05 6.35
N HIS A 51 1.14 -11.98 5.57
CA HIS A 51 2.32 -11.11 5.58
C HIS A 51 2.13 -9.81 6.41
N GLY A 52 1.15 -9.79 7.31
CA GLY A 52 0.96 -8.71 8.29
C GLY A 52 0.21 -7.48 7.77
N TYR A 53 -0.49 -7.60 6.64
CA TYR A 53 -1.38 -6.54 6.15
C TYR A 53 -2.81 -6.76 6.64
N LYS A 54 -3.52 -5.66 6.90
CA LYS A 54 -4.98 -5.68 6.98
C LYS A 54 -5.51 -5.39 5.58
N VAL A 55 -6.14 -6.40 4.97
CA VAL A 55 -6.56 -6.33 3.58
C VAL A 55 -8.06 -6.10 3.48
N ASP A 56 -8.45 -5.07 2.74
CA ASP A 56 -9.80 -4.86 2.25
C ASP A 56 -9.82 -5.15 0.74
N THR A 57 -10.96 -5.56 0.21
CA THR A 57 -11.15 -5.85 -1.22
C THR A 57 -12.34 -5.08 -1.76
N ALA A 58 -12.26 -4.66 -3.02
CA ALA A 58 -13.37 -4.07 -3.77
C ALA A 58 -13.42 -4.67 -5.18
N ARG A 59 -14.61 -4.92 -5.69
CA ARG A 59 -14.81 -5.52 -7.01
C ARG A 59 -15.39 -4.55 -8.03
N GLU A 60 -15.86 -3.42 -7.56
CA GLU A 60 -16.49 -2.37 -8.35
C GLU A 60 -15.97 -1.00 -7.93
N MET A 61 -16.10 -0.03 -8.84
CA MET A 61 -15.62 1.33 -8.60
C MET A 61 -16.28 1.98 -7.37
N GLU A 62 -17.58 1.85 -7.22
CA GLU A 62 -18.34 2.44 -6.10
C GLU A 62 -17.93 1.87 -4.75
N GLU A 63 -17.64 0.58 -4.69
CA GLU A 63 -17.14 -0.08 -3.48
C GLU A 63 -15.74 0.43 -3.12
N ALA A 64 -14.84 0.50 -4.12
CA ALA A 64 -13.50 1.03 -3.93
C ALA A 64 -13.51 2.49 -3.45
N GLU A 65 -14.33 3.34 -4.06
CA GLU A 65 -14.52 4.73 -3.64
C GLU A 65 -15.03 4.83 -2.19
N GLY A 66 -16.00 4.01 -1.82
CA GLY A 66 -16.54 3.96 -0.47
C GLY A 66 -15.49 3.62 0.58
N LEU A 67 -14.60 2.67 0.27
CA LEU A 67 -13.50 2.27 1.13
C LEU A 67 -12.41 3.35 1.21
N ILE A 68 -12.01 3.92 0.08
CA ILE A 68 -10.98 4.97 -0.01
C ILE A 68 -11.39 6.22 0.75
N LYS A 69 -12.68 6.58 0.72
CA LYS A 69 -13.21 7.75 1.45
C LYS A 69 -13.14 7.59 2.97
N LYS A 70 -13.16 6.36 3.48
CA LYS A 70 -13.23 6.04 4.92
C LYS A 70 -11.91 5.57 5.51
N THR A 71 -10.96 5.14 4.68
CA THR A 71 -9.76 4.44 5.13
C THR A 71 -8.53 4.97 4.38
N ASP A 72 -7.47 5.26 5.14
CA ASP A 72 -6.16 5.56 4.56
C ASP A 72 -5.38 4.26 4.38
N TYR A 73 -5.15 3.88 3.14
CA TYR A 73 -4.37 2.70 2.78
C TYR A 73 -2.90 3.05 2.59
N LYS A 74 -2.03 2.15 3.01
CA LYS A 74 -0.60 2.25 2.72
C LYS A 74 -0.30 1.89 1.29
N VAL A 75 -1.03 0.91 0.76
CA VAL A 75 -0.89 0.38 -0.61
C VAL A 75 -2.27 0.09 -1.19
N ILE A 76 -2.42 0.35 -2.47
CA ILE A 76 -3.57 -0.11 -3.27
C ILE A 76 -3.02 -0.92 -4.44
N ILE A 77 -3.57 -2.12 -4.65
CA ILE A 77 -3.37 -2.93 -5.86
C ILE A 77 -4.62 -2.73 -6.71
N GLN A 78 -4.45 -2.19 -7.91
CA GLN A 78 -5.53 -1.74 -8.77
C GLN A 78 -5.51 -2.44 -10.12
N ASP A 79 -6.60 -3.16 -10.49
CA ASP A 79 -6.83 -3.52 -11.88
C ASP A 79 -7.36 -2.30 -12.66
N LEU A 80 -6.94 -2.14 -13.91
CA LEU A 80 -7.40 -1.03 -14.74
C LEU A 80 -8.82 -1.22 -15.25
N ARG A 81 -9.27 -2.46 -15.41
CA ARG A 81 -10.62 -2.77 -15.87
C ARG A 81 -11.43 -3.43 -14.76
N LEU A 82 -12.55 -2.83 -14.44
CA LEU A 82 -13.53 -3.36 -13.50
C LEU A 82 -14.82 -3.64 -14.27
N GLY A 83 -14.99 -4.91 -14.64
CA GLY A 83 -16.17 -5.34 -15.41
C GLY A 83 -16.11 -5.04 -16.92
N PRO A 84 -17.25 -5.10 -17.63
CA PRO A 84 -17.33 -5.05 -19.08
C PRO A 84 -17.25 -3.63 -19.67
N ALA A 85 -17.11 -2.60 -18.86
CA ALA A 85 -17.03 -1.22 -19.31
C ALA A 85 -15.86 -1.00 -20.28
N ARG A 86 -16.09 -0.18 -21.31
CA ARG A 86 -15.04 0.16 -22.28
C ARG A 86 -13.99 1.11 -21.72
N HIS A 87 -14.35 1.87 -20.70
CA HIS A 87 -13.45 2.83 -20.05
C HIS A 87 -12.66 2.13 -18.94
N PRO A 88 -11.35 2.38 -18.80
CA PRO A 88 -10.56 1.84 -17.70
C PRO A 88 -10.84 2.62 -16.41
N GLU A 89 -11.91 2.27 -15.70
CA GLU A 89 -12.34 2.91 -14.44
C GLU A 89 -11.23 2.93 -13.39
N GLY A 90 -10.29 1.96 -13.44
CA GLY A 90 -9.14 1.92 -12.57
C GLY A 90 -8.24 3.15 -12.64
N ILE A 91 -8.19 3.84 -13.76
CA ILE A 91 -7.45 5.11 -13.92
C ILE A 91 -8.05 6.21 -13.04
N ASP A 92 -9.37 6.29 -12.99
CA ASP A 92 -10.07 7.31 -12.19
C ASP A 92 -9.89 7.05 -10.69
N ILE A 93 -9.87 5.79 -10.28
CA ILE A 93 -9.52 5.41 -8.90
C ILE A 93 -8.09 5.84 -8.55
N ILE A 94 -7.12 5.60 -9.44
CA ILE A 94 -5.72 6.02 -9.25
C ILE A 94 -5.63 7.53 -9.04
N LYS A 95 -6.29 8.33 -9.88
CA LYS A 95 -6.33 9.80 -9.77
C LYS A 95 -6.92 10.23 -8.43
N MET A 96 -8.05 9.65 -8.04
CA MET A 96 -8.73 9.96 -6.78
C MET A 96 -7.84 9.67 -5.57
N VAL A 97 -7.21 8.50 -5.53
CA VAL A 97 -6.30 8.11 -4.45
C VAL A 97 -5.12 9.06 -4.37
N HIS A 98 -4.48 9.34 -5.51
CA HIS A 98 -3.31 10.22 -5.56
C HIS A 98 -3.63 11.65 -5.09
N GLN A 99 -4.81 12.16 -5.43
CA GLN A 99 -5.27 13.47 -4.98
C GLN A 99 -5.60 13.50 -3.49
N ARG A 100 -6.22 12.44 -2.97
CA ARG A 100 -6.65 12.37 -1.57
C ARG A 100 -5.49 12.11 -0.61
N ASN A 101 -4.63 11.17 -0.93
CA ASN A 101 -3.49 10.78 -0.10
C ASN A 101 -2.28 10.45 -0.98
N PRO A 102 -1.42 11.45 -1.24
CA PRO A 102 -0.23 11.27 -2.08
C PRO A 102 0.78 10.24 -1.53
N ASP A 103 0.69 9.88 -0.24
CA ASP A 103 1.58 8.91 0.39
C ASP A 103 1.15 7.44 0.17
N THR A 104 -0.08 7.22 -0.27
CA THR A 104 -0.56 5.89 -0.65
C THR A 104 0.20 5.38 -1.88
N ARG A 105 0.79 4.20 -1.79
CA ARG A 105 1.44 3.55 -2.93
C ARG A 105 0.42 2.86 -3.80
N ILE A 106 0.54 3.02 -5.10
CA ILE A 106 -0.40 2.49 -6.08
C ILE A 106 0.34 1.55 -7.02
N VAL A 107 -0.04 0.27 -6.98
CA VAL A 107 0.47 -0.78 -7.86
C VAL A 107 -0.63 -1.20 -8.81
N VAL A 108 -0.46 -0.96 -10.08
CA VAL A 108 -1.36 -1.50 -11.10
C VAL A 108 -0.99 -2.95 -11.37
N LEU A 109 -1.99 -3.83 -11.36
CA LEU A 109 -1.85 -5.23 -11.74
C LEU A 109 -3.02 -5.59 -12.67
N THR A 110 -2.74 -5.73 -13.96
CA THR A 110 -3.79 -5.83 -14.98
C THR A 110 -3.44 -6.81 -16.10
N SER A 111 -4.46 -7.47 -16.67
CA SER A 111 -4.33 -8.18 -17.94
C SER A 111 -4.31 -7.22 -19.13
N TYR A 112 -4.78 -5.99 -18.92
CA TYR A 112 -4.85 -4.94 -19.94
C TYR A 112 -3.63 -4.01 -19.92
N GLY A 113 -2.51 -4.51 -20.42
CA GLY A 113 -1.22 -3.85 -20.29
C GLY A 113 -0.62 -3.36 -21.61
N SER A 114 -1.29 -2.45 -22.35
CA SER A 114 -0.63 -1.78 -23.46
C SER A 114 0.39 -0.73 -22.96
N PRO A 115 1.38 -0.35 -23.79
CA PRO A 115 2.31 0.73 -23.43
C PRO A 115 1.59 2.05 -23.12
N GLU A 116 0.50 2.36 -23.83
CA GLU A 116 -0.30 3.56 -23.63
C GLU A 116 -1.02 3.51 -22.28
N ALA A 117 -1.59 2.36 -21.90
CA ALA A 117 -2.24 2.16 -20.61
C ALA A 117 -1.25 2.31 -19.44
N GLU A 118 -0.01 1.85 -19.61
CA GLU A 118 1.04 2.05 -18.61
C GLU A 118 1.39 3.53 -18.44
N VAL A 119 1.56 4.26 -19.54
CA VAL A 119 1.85 5.70 -19.51
C VAL A 119 0.70 6.46 -18.84
N GLU A 120 -0.54 6.14 -19.18
CA GLU A 120 -1.71 6.76 -18.59
C GLU A 120 -1.81 6.49 -17.08
N ALA A 121 -1.62 5.25 -16.64
CA ALA A 121 -1.63 4.88 -15.24
C ALA A 121 -0.53 5.60 -14.43
N ARG A 122 0.69 5.68 -14.97
CA ARG A 122 1.78 6.41 -14.34
C ARG A 122 1.52 7.90 -14.23
N ASN A 123 0.97 8.50 -15.27
CA ASN A 123 0.58 9.91 -15.27
C ASN A 123 -0.56 10.19 -14.26
N ALA A 124 -1.42 9.21 -14.03
CA ALA A 124 -2.48 9.28 -13.02
C ALA A 124 -1.95 9.17 -11.57
N GLY A 125 -0.74 8.66 -11.37
CA GLY A 125 -0.09 8.54 -10.07
C GLY A 125 0.31 7.13 -9.65
N ALA A 126 0.25 6.12 -10.54
CA ALA A 126 0.71 4.77 -10.25
C ALA A 126 2.23 4.71 -10.03
N ASP A 127 2.65 4.06 -8.95
CA ASP A 127 4.06 3.86 -8.61
C ASP A 127 4.67 2.66 -9.35
N ALA A 128 3.88 1.63 -9.62
CA ALA A 128 4.30 0.45 -10.37
C ALA A 128 3.19 -0.04 -11.32
N PHE A 129 3.61 -0.68 -12.41
CA PHE A 129 2.73 -1.27 -13.40
C PHE A 129 3.16 -2.71 -13.68
N LEU A 130 2.29 -3.65 -13.36
CA LEU A 130 2.53 -5.08 -13.49
C LEU A 130 1.48 -5.72 -14.40
N ARG A 131 1.90 -6.68 -15.20
CA ARG A 131 1.00 -7.44 -16.07
C ARG A 131 0.65 -8.79 -15.45
N LYS A 132 -0.64 -9.16 -15.49
CA LYS A 132 -1.09 -10.51 -15.15
C LYS A 132 -0.69 -11.51 -16.26
N PRO A 133 -0.35 -12.76 -15.93
CA PRO A 133 -0.20 -13.30 -14.58
C PRO A 133 1.10 -12.87 -13.91
N LYS A 134 1.08 -12.65 -12.60
CA LYS A 134 2.26 -12.30 -11.81
C LYS A 134 2.24 -13.10 -10.48
N PRO A 135 3.32 -13.79 -10.12
CA PRO A 135 3.41 -14.44 -8.81
C PRO A 135 3.22 -13.46 -7.67
N LEU A 136 2.42 -13.83 -6.65
CA LEU A 136 2.14 -12.95 -5.51
C LEU A 136 3.40 -12.55 -4.74
N SER A 137 4.40 -13.41 -4.71
CA SER A 137 5.72 -13.10 -4.13
C SER A 137 6.43 -11.94 -4.85
N GLN A 138 6.29 -11.85 -6.17
CA GLN A 138 6.85 -10.74 -6.95
C GLN A 138 6.06 -9.45 -6.73
N VAL A 139 4.73 -9.54 -6.64
CA VAL A 139 3.89 -8.38 -6.27
C VAL A 139 4.30 -7.86 -4.89
N ALA A 140 4.48 -8.76 -3.92
CA ALA A 140 4.92 -8.40 -2.57
C ALA A 140 6.30 -7.74 -2.54
N GLN A 141 7.27 -8.22 -3.33
CA GLN A 141 8.59 -7.59 -3.46
C GLN A 141 8.51 -6.16 -4.00
N VAL A 142 7.68 -5.92 -5.01
CA VAL A 142 7.45 -4.57 -5.54
C VAL A 142 6.85 -3.66 -4.48
N ILE A 143 5.82 -4.13 -3.77
CA ILE A 143 5.18 -3.38 -2.69
C ILE A 143 6.19 -3.03 -1.59
N GLN A 144 6.98 -4.00 -1.14
CA GLN A 144 7.99 -3.78 -0.11
C GLN A 144 9.00 -2.72 -0.55
N GLY A 145 9.55 -2.81 -1.76
CA GLY A 145 10.46 -1.81 -2.29
C GLY A 145 9.86 -0.40 -2.35
N LEU A 146 8.58 -0.29 -2.71
CA LEU A 146 7.88 0.99 -2.74
C LEU A 146 7.65 1.59 -1.34
N ILE A 147 7.35 0.75 -0.35
CA ILE A 147 7.11 1.21 1.03
C ILE A 147 8.41 1.67 1.68
N GLU A 148 9.52 1.00 1.41
CA GLU A 148 10.83 1.29 1.98
C GLU A 148 11.49 2.52 1.32
N SER A 149 11.13 2.82 0.06
CA SER A 149 11.65 3.98 -0.66
C SER A 149 10.80 5.23 -0.39
N PRO A 150 11.35 6.31 0.16
CA PRO A 150 10.61 7.55 0.29
C PRO A 150 10.21 8.06 -1.11
N ARG A 151 8.97 8.58 -1.25
CA ARG A 151 8.64 9.36 -2.45
C ARG A 151 9.53 10.61 -2.45
N SER A 152 10.33 10.78 -3.49
CA SER A 152 10.94 12.07 -3.79
C SER A 152 9.81 13.02 -4.16
N HIS A 153 9.37 13.83 -3.21
CA HIS A 153 8.53 15.00 -3.50
C HIS A 153 9.39 15.99 -4.29
N THR A 154 9.51 15.77 -5.58
CA THR A 154 9.98 16.84 -6.46
C THR A 154 8.85 17.86 -6.51
N SER A 155 8.86 18.80 -5.57
CA SER A 155 8.14 20.06 -5.74
C SER A 155 8.60 20.65 -7.06
N ALA A 156 7.75 20.55 -8.08
CA ALA A 156 7.85 21.40 -9.25
C ALA A 156 7.65 22.84 -8.75
N LYS A 157 8.72 23.46 -8.21
CA LYS A 157 8.81 24.89 -8.18
C LYS A 157 8.83 25.33 -9.61
N GLN A 158 7.69 25.76 -10.06
CA GLN A 158 7.46 26.55 -11.23
C GLN A 158 8.43 27.73 -11.18
N ILE A 159 9.51 27.63 -11.95
CA ILE A 159 10.36 28.80 -12.24
C ILE A 159 9.55 29.59 -13.27
N CYS A 160 8.82 30.60 -12.80
CA CYS A 160 8.39 31.69 -13.66
C CYS A 160 9.63 32.50 -14.01
N VAL A 161 9.95 32.50 -15.28
CA VAL A 161 10.76 33.54 -15.93
C VAL A 161 9.86 34.28 -16.88
#